data_81c5d487c286a85ecb89ecc8931fd2ac
#
_entry.id   81c5d487c286a85ecb89ecc8931fd2ac
#
_cell.length_a   1.000
_cell.length_b   1.000
_cell.length_c   1.000
_cell.angle_alpha   90.00
_cell.angle_beta   90.00
_cell.angle_gamma   90.00
#
_symmetry.space_group_name_H-M   'P 1'
#
loop_
_entity.id
_entity.type
_entity.pdbx_description
1 polymer ?
#
loop_
_entity_poly.entity_id
_entity_poly.type
_entity_poly.pdbx_seq_one_letter_code
_entity_poly.pdbx_strand_id
1 'polypeptide(L)'
;ILCESLIDAMSFWVAGHRNVTAAYGVNGVTDDHWQAVEQHGIKQVLIAFDNDNAGNDAAVKLAVALAAKGIAPLRVVFPPDRDANSYLCQMAEPETAFALLIEGAVPMQAMAGMEIVARQAAEPVTAPEMAASLAAEPLPNVTPGVICESGDHGELLVSIGILRWCLRGLSAAKAGAAAMKLNAQVLDTQSGVLFADGVDLMSARSRNSYARLAATELGLGETELRRALGQVLLAVEQWQQQAAAGTAQKAPEMGTAEREAALALLQAENLIERITSDLAACGVVGESTSLLAGYLAAVSRKLPKPLAVLIQSSSAAGKSSLMNAVLNLIPEEERIQYSAMTGQSLFYLGETNLQHKILAIAEEEGVRQAAYALKLLQSDGELTMASTGKDEATGNLVTKSYTVKGPVMLMLTTTAIDVDEELLNRCLVLTVNESREQTEAIHALQRHKQTLEGLLAENERDYLTELHQNAQRLLKPLNVVNPYASQLTFMSDKTRTRRDHMKYLTLIQSIALLHQHQREIKTAEHRGKVLEYIEVTQGDIKLANQLAHEILGRTLDEMPPQTRKLLLLIQAWVRNSGQLRHEMLFTRKQ
;
A
#
# COMPACT_ATOMS: atom_id res chain seq x y z
N ILE A 1 36.09 -8.14 2.08
CA ILE A 1 35.09 -7.87 1.04
C ILE A 1 34.00 -7.04 1.68
N LEU A 2 33.59 -5.95 1.04
CA LEU A 2 32.48 -5.11 1.46
C LEU A 2 31.40 -5.12 0.39
N CYS A 3 30.24 -5.70 0.70
CA CYS A 3 29.06 -5.80 -0.15
C CYS A 3 28.08 -4.68 0.13
N GLU A 4 27.17 -4.41 -0.80
CA GLU A 4 26.11 -3.42 -0.61
C GLU A 4 25.05 -3.94 0.38
N SER A 5 24.57 -5.16 0.19
CA SER A 5 23.54 -5.80 1.00
C SER A 5 24.05 -6.98 1.84
N LEU A 6 23.30 -7.34 2.88
CA LEU A 6 23.61 -8.52 3.71
C LEU A 6 23.50 -9.82 2.90
N ILE A 7 22.56 -9.90 1.95
CA ILE A 7 22.36 -11.08 1.11
C ILE A 7 23.58 -11.32 0.22
N ASP A 8 24.16 -10.26 -0.33
CA ASP A 8 25.38 -10.33 -1.12
C ASP A 8 26.58 -10.79 -0.28
N ALA A 9 26.70 -10.28 0.94
CA ALA A 9 27.74 -10.74 1.87
C ALA A 9 27.56 -12.22 2.22
N MET A 10 26.32 -12.67 2.42
CA MET A 10 26.02 -14.10 2.62
C MET A 10 26.37 -14.95 1.40
N SER A 11 26.19 -14.41 0.19
CA SER A 11 26.55 -15.11 -1.06
C SER A 11 28.06 -15.36 -1.14
N PHE A 12 28.88 -14.38 -0.81
CA PHE A 12 30.33 -14.58 -0.67
C PHE A 12 30.68 -15.57 0.45
N TRP A 13 29.96 -15.50 1.57
CA TRP A 13 30.17 -16.41 2.71
C TRP A 13 29.89 -17.88 2.31
N VAL A 14 28.81 -18.14 1.58
CA VAL A 14 28.44 -19.48 1.06
C VAL A 14 29.47 -19.96 0.04
N ALA A 15 29.98 -19.06 -0.80
CA ALA A 15 31.06 -19.34 -1.75
C ALA A 15 32.47 -19.48 -1.10
N GLY A 16 32.54 -19.64 0.23
CA GLY A 16 33.77 -19.92 0.96
C GLY A 16 34.57 -18.70 1.43
N HIS A 17 34.20 -17.47 1.05
CA HIS A 17 34.89 -16.23 1.42
C HIS A 17 34.36 -15.68 2.75
N ARG A 18 35.07 -15.95 3.87
CA ARG A 18 34.61 -15.64 5.22
C ARG A 18 34.89 -14.22 5.72
N ASN A 19 35.84 -13.51 5.12
CA ASN A 19 36.22 -12.12 5.44
C ASN A 19 35.37 -11.13 4.65
N VAL A 20 34.08 -11.16 4.89
CA VAL A 20 33.08 -10.35 4.19
C VAL A 20 32.12 -9.67 5.17
N THR A 21 31.69 -8.47 4.86
CA THR A 21 30.65 -7.72 5.56
C THR A 21 29.79 -6.92 4.59
N ALA A 22 28.69 -6.34 5.07
CA ALA A 22 27.77 -5.54 4.27
C ALA A 22 27.71 -4.10 4.75
N ALA A 23 27.57 -3.15 3.82
CA ALA A 23 27.44 -1.72 4.09
C ALA A 23 25.99 -1.28 4.38
N TYR A 24 24.98 -2.15 4.27
CA TYR A 24 23.55 -1.83 4.40
C TYR A 24 23.08 -0.73 3.43
N GLY A 25 23.44 -0.85 2.15
CA GLY A 25 23.10 0.06 1.06
C GLY A 25 24.24 0.99 0.65
N VAL A 26 24.04 1.69 -0.47
CA VAL A 26 25.06 2.55 -1.13
C VAL A 26 25.71 3.63 -0.24
N ASN A 27 25.08 4.05 0.84
CA ASN A 27 25.61 5.04 1.80
C ASN A 27 25.75 4.45 3.23
N GLY A 28 25.70 3.14 3.38
CA GLY A 28 25.55 2.48 4.67
C GLY A 28 26.84 2.17 5.41
N VAL A 29 28.01 2.69 4.99
CA VAL A 29 29.27 2.53 5.73
C VAL A 29 29.24 3.40 6.99
N THR A 30 29.27 2.75 8.15
CA THR A 30 29.16 3.38 9.48
C THR A 30 30.52 3.50 10.16
N ASP A 31 30.56 4.21 11.29
CA ASP A 31 31.78 4.33 12.13
C ASP A 31 32.25 2.97 12.64
N ASP A 32 31.36 2.01 12.84
CA ASP A 32 31.71 0.63 13.25
C ASP A 32 32.53 -0.08 12.17
N HIS A 33 32.25 0.15 10.89
CA HIS A 33 33.05 -0.39 9.79
C HIS A 33 34.46 0.21 9.80
N TRP A 34 34.57 1.52 10.03
CA TRP A 34 35.85 2.19 10.11
C TRP A 34 36.69 1.74 11.32
N GLN A 35 36.03 1.54 12.48
CA GLN A 35 36.68 0.96 13.66
C GLN A 35 37.20 -0.44 13.40
N ALA A 36 36.39 -1.30 12.77
CA ALA A 36 36.79 -2.66 12.42
C ALA A 36 38.00 -2.67 11.47
N VAL A 37 37.99 -1.80 10.46
CA VAL A 37 39.09 -1.66 9.51
C VAL A 37 40.41 -1.26 10.25
N GLU A 38 40.36 -0.30 11.16
CA GLU A 38 41.50 0.15 11.97
C GLU A 38 41.95 -0.93 12.96
N GLN A 39 41.03 -1.53 13.70
CA GLN A 39 41.29 -2.54 14.72
C GLN A 39 41.98 -3.78 14.14
N HIS A 40 41.56 -4.20 12.94
CA HIS A 40 42.08 -5.40 12.29
C HIS A 40 43.24 -5.08 11.31
N GLY A 41 43.65 -3.83 11.22
CA GLY A 41 44.80 -3.39 10.37
C GLY A 41 44.57 -3.73 8.90
N ILE A 42 43.38 -3.57 8.38
CA ILE A 42 43.01 -3.91 7.00
C ILE A 42 43.68 -2.94 6.04
N LYS A 43 44.47 -3.48 5.12
CA LYS A 43 45.22 -2.70 4.12
C LYS A 43 44.54 -2.63 2.76
N GLN A 44 43.58 -3.50 2.51
CA GLN A 44 42.91 -3.64 1.22
C GLN A 44 41.44 -3.98 1.41
N VAL A 45 40.55 -3.32 0.67
CA VAL A 45 39.11 -3.57 0.67
C VAL A 45 38.65 -3.85 -0.75
N LEU A 46 38.02 -5.00 -0.95
CA LEU A 46 37.30 -5.34 -2.18
C LEU A 46 35.86 -4.83 -2.08
N ILE A 47 35.52 -3.86 -2.93
CA ILE A 47 34.18 -3.27 -3.00
C ILE A 47 33.34 -4.07 -3.98
N ALA A 48 32.36 -4.82 -3.48
CA ALA A 48 31.46 -5.70 -4.22
C ALA A 48 30.02 -5.16 -4.19
N PHE A 49 29.84 -3.92 -4.64
CA PHE A 49 28.53 -3.27 -4.81
C PHE A 49 27.93 -3.65 -6.16
N ASP A 50 26.63 -3.45 -6.33
CA ASP A 50 25.91 -3.78 -7.55
C ASP A 50 26.50 -3.06 -8.77
N ASN A 51 26.41 -3.69 -9.95
CA ASN A 51 26.94 -3.12 -11.19
C ASN A 51 25.87 -2.28 -11.90
N ASP A 52 25.29 -1.33 -11.16
CA ASP A 52 24.38 -0.31 -11.65
C ASP A 52 24.95 1.11 -11.41
N ASN A 53 24.23 2.15 -11.83
CA ASN A 53 24.71 3.52 -11.69
C ASN A 53 24.88 3.92 -10.21
N ALA A 54 23.98 3.50 -9.33
CA ALA A 54 23.99 3.86 -7.90
C ALA A 54 25.15 3.16 -7.17
N GLY A 55 25.32 1.85 -7.39
CA GLY A 55 26.40 1.05 -6.82
C GLY A 55 27.79 1.48 -7.32
N ASN A 56 27.92 1.87 -8.60
CA ASN A 56 29.16 2.36 -9.16
C ASN A 56 29.54 3.74 -8.59
N ASP A 57 28.61 4.68 -8.47
CA ASP A 57 28.83 5.99 -7.84
C ASP A 57 29.21 5.86 -6.35
N ALA A 58 28.58 4.95 -5.63
CA ALA A 58 28.87 4.67 -4.24
C ALA A 58 30.25 4.03 -4.06
N ALA A 59 30.61 3.10 -4.95
CA ALA A 59 31.94 2.47 -4.94
C ALA A 59 33.05 3.48 -5.16
N VAL A 60 32.87 4.46 -6.06
CA VAL A 60 33.85 5.56 -6.29
C VAL A 60 33.98 6.42 -5.04
N LYS A 61 32.89 6.83 -4.39
CA LYS A 61 32.93 7.61 -3.14
C LYS A 61 33.65 6.88 -2.02
N LEU A 62 33.32 5.60 -1.85
CA LEU A 62 33.94 4.74 -0.84
C LEU A 62 35.43 4.52 -1.13
N ALA A 63 35.81 4.35 -2.40
CA ALA A 63 37.21 4.21 -2.80
C ALA A 63 38.07 5.45 -2.44
N VAL A 64 37.51 6.66 -2.63
CA VAL A 64 38.18 7.92 -2.22
C VAL A 64 38.36 7.97 -0.69
N ALA A 65 37.34 7.58 0.08
CA ALA A 65 37.41 7.56 1.54
C ALA A 65 38.41 6.52 2.07
N LEU A 66 38.48 5.33 1.47
CA LEU A 66 39.47 4.30 1.79
C LEU A 66 40.91 4.75 1.45
N ALA A 67 41.12 5.32 0.26
CA ALA A 67 42.40 5.82 -0.16
C ALA A 67 42.92 6.95 0.75
N ALA A 68 42.04 7.84 1.23
CA ALA A 68 42.39 8.90 2.18
C ALA A 68 42.91 8.35 3.53
N LYS A 69 42.52 7.12 3.88
CA LYS A 69 42.95 6.39 5.08
C LYS A 69 44.16 5.44 4.79
N GLY A 70 44.72 5.46 3.58
CA GLY A 70 45.82 4.59 3.19
C GLY A 70 45.48 3.14 2.92
N ILE A 71 44.22 2.85 2.65
CA ILE A 71 43.67 1.50 2.37
C ILE A 71 43.49 1.40 0.86
N ALA A 72 43.96 0.31 0.25
CA ALA A 72 43.86 0.08 -1.18
C ALA A 72 42.41 -0.40 -1.55
N PRO A 73 41.63 0.41 -2.33
CA PRO A 73 40.31 -0.02 -2.79
C PRO A 73 40.41 -0.78 -4.12
N LEU A 74 39.77 -1.94 -4.21
CA LEU A 74 39.58 -2.70 -5.44
C LEU A 74 38.12 -2.89 -5.71
N ARG A 75 37.71 -2.84 -6.98
CA ARG A 75 36.30 -3.09 -7.42
C ARG A 75 36.16 -4.53 -7.90
N VAL A 76 35.25 -5.27 -7.28
CA VAL A 76 34.73 -6.52 -7.82
C VAL A 76 33.63 -6.18 -8.80
N VAL A 77 33.77 -6.54 -10.08
CA VAL A 77 32.81 -6.19 -11.14
C VAL A 77 31.95 -7.40 -11.48
N PHE A 78 30.68 -7.33 -11.17
CA PHE A 78 29.70 -8.33 -11.63
C PHE A 78 29.31 -8.07 -13.08
N PRO A 79 28.79 -9.09 -13.81
CA PRO A 79 28.15 -8.87 -15.10
C PRO A 79 27.03 -7.81 -15.02
N PRO A 80 26.70 -7.10 -16.12
CA PRO A 80 25.64 -6.10 -16.15
C PRO A 80 24.32 -6.66 -15.57
N ASP A 81 23.60 -5.80 -14.80
CA ASP A 81 22.32 -6.11 -14.15
C ASP A 81 22.33 -7.33 -13.21
N ARG A 82 23.48 -7.59 -12.55
CA ARG A 82 23.64 -8.67 -11.57
C ARG A 82 24.28 -8.19 -10.28
N ASP A 83 23.76 -8.71 -9.18
CA ASP A 83 24.33 -8.66 -7.83
C ASP A 83 25.03 -9.98 -7.46
N ALA A 84 25.66 -10.05 -6.30
CA ALA A 84 26.38 -11.25 -5.86
C ALA A 84 25.42 -12.44 -5.66
N ASN A 85 24.20 -12.21 -5.20
CA ASN A 85 23.23 -13.27 -4.95
C ASN A 85 22.69 -13.88 -6.26
N SER A 86 22.32 -13.07 -7.23
CA SER A 86 21.86 -13.56 -8.54
C SER A 86 22.97 -14.27 -9.30
N TYR A 87 24.22 -13.82 -9.12
CA TYR A 87 25.40 -14.48 -9.67
C TYR A 87 25.61 -15.86 -9.04
N LEU A 88 25.56 -15.96 -7.70
CA LEU A 88 25.66 -17.23 -6.96
C LEU A 88 24.65 -18.26 -7.45
N CYS A 89 23.37 -17.86 -7.57
CA CYS A 89 22.27 -18.77 -7.92
C CYS A 89 22.36 -19.36 -9.32
N GLN A 90 23.19 -18.79 -10.20
CA GLN A 90 23.35 -19.24 -11.60
C GLN A 90 24.62 -20.06 -11.85
N MET A 91 25.54 -20.09 -10.89
CA MET A 91 26.80 -20.80 -11.05
C MET A 91 26.70 -22.24 -10.57
N ALA A 92 27.18 -23.17 -11.39
CA ALA A 92 27.27 -24.58 -11.03
C ALA A 92 28.34 -24.84 -9.95
N GLU A 93 29.43 -24.05 -9.98
CA GLU A 93 30.54 -24.09 -9.01
C GLU A 93 30.77 -22.68 -8.44
N PRO A 94 30.00 -22.26 -7.42
CA PRO A 94 30.07 -20.90 -6.88
C PRO A 94 31.44 -20.52 -6.31
N GLU A 95 32.13 -21.44 -5.63
CA GLU A 95 33.45 -21.20 -5.05
C GLU A 95 34.48 -20.80 -6.11
N THR A 96 34.53 -21.53 -7.21
CA THR A 96 35.44 -21.26 -8.34
C THR A 96 35.08 -19.93 -9.03
N ALA A 97 33.78 -19.67 -9.24
CA ALA A 97 33.29 -18.48 -9.92
C ALA A 97 33.60 -17.19 -9.11
N PHE A 98 33.39 -17.22 -7.79
CA PHE A 98 33.69 -16.07 -6.92
C PHE A 98 35.19 -15.85 -6.74
N ALA A 99 36.01 -16.90 -6.72
CA ALA A 99 37.45 -16.78 -6.68
C ALA A 99 37.97 -16.04 -7.92
N LEU A 100 37.45 -16.37 -9.12
CA LEU A 100 37.80 -15.68 -10.36
C LEU A 100 37.37 -14.21 -10.39
N LEU A 101 36.20 -13.88 -9.82
CA LEU A 101 35.75 -12.49 -9.67
C LEU A 101 36.66 -11.69 -8.75
N ILE A 102 37.12 -12.29 -7.66
CA ILE A 102 38.04 -11.66 -6.70
C ILE A 102 39.44 -11.46 -7.33
N GLU A 103 39.94 -12.46 -8.04
CA GLU A 103 41.22 -12.35 -8.77
C GLU A 103 41.17 -11.28 -9.87
N GLY A 104 40.01 -11.12 -10.51
CA GLY A 104 39.73 -10.11 -11.51
C GLY A 104 39.44 -8.70 -10.96
N ALA A 105 39.51 -8.48 -9.64
CA ALA A 105 39.17 -7.20 -9.05
C ALA A 105 40.13 -6.06 -9.51
N VAL A 106 39.56 -4.95 -9.94
CA VAL A 106 40.27 -3.82 -10.54
C VAL A 106 40.63 -2.74 -9.51
N PRO A 107 41.88 -2.25 -9.45
CA PRO A 107 42.25 -1.14 -8.59
C PRO A 107 41.46 0.13 -8.94
N MET A 108 40.74 0.71 -7.97
CA MET A 108 39.89 1.90 -8.21
C MET A 108 40.68 3.18 -8.56
N GLN A 109 41.95 3.28 -8.21
CA GLN A 109 42.81 4.41 -8.61
C GLN A 109 43.02 4.50 -10.13
N ALA A 110 42.96 3.39 -10.86
CA ALA A 110 43.07 3.37 -12.33
C ALA A 110 41.78 3.85 -13.02
N MET A 111 40.61 3.67 -12.38
CA MET A 111 39.33 4.10 -12.95
C MET A 111 39.08 5.60 -12.79
N ALA A 112 39.52 6.21 -11.71
CA ALA A 112 39.41 7.65 -11.48
C ALA A 112 40.17 8.50 -12.55
N GLY A 113 41.22 7.95 -13.14
CA GLY A 113 41.96 8.61 -14.22
C GLY A 113 41.27 8.61 -15.58
N MET A 114 40.38 7.65 -15.85
CA MET A 114 39.63 7.55 -17.12
C MET A 114 38.38 8.43 -17.13
N GLU A 115 37.74 8.67 -15.97
CA GLU A 115 36.55 9.55 -15.88
C GLU A 115 36.91 11.04 -15.94
N ILE A 116 38.10 11.44 -15.50
CA ILE A 116 38.58 12.84 -15.53
C ILE A 116 38.83 13.31 -16.99
N VAL A 117 39.21 12.42 -17.88
CA VAL A 117 39.42 12.75 -19.32
C VAL A 117 38.09 12.93 -20.06
N ALA A 118 37.01 12.29 -19.61
CA ALA A 118 35.68 12.44 -20.20
C ALA A 118 34.92 13.72 -19.70
N ARG A 119 35.28 14.26 -18.52
CA ARG A 119 34.63 15.47 -17.95
C ARG A 119 35.26 16.80 -18.38
N GLN A 120 36.44 16.81 -18.98
CA GLN A 120 37.10 18.06 -19.43
C GLN A 120 36.64 18.58 -20.80
N ALA A 121 35.67 17.92 -21.45
CA ALA A 121 35.18 18.33 -22.77
C ALA A 121 33.82 19.06 -22.77
N ALA A 122 33.31 19.53 -21.62
CA ALA A 122 32.06 20.26 -21.55
C ALA A 122 32.09 21.38 -20.51
N GLU A 123 32.70 22.54 -20.85
CA GLU A 123 32.46 23.80 -20.15
C GLU A 123 31.38 24.63 -20.86
N PRO A 124 30.50 25.32 -20.12
CA PRO A 124 29.34 26.01 -20.69
C PRO A 124 29.65 27.44 -21.09
N VAL A 125 29.21 27.79 -22.29
CA VAL A 125 29.20 29.19 -22.75
C VAL A 125 27.96 29.88 -22.17
N THR A 126 28.21 30.96 -21.44
CA THR A 126 27.23 31.88 -20.85
C THR A 126 26.38 32.56 -21.92
N ALA A 127 25.06 32.64 -21.66
CA ALA A 127 24.11 33.46 -22.44
C ALA A 127 23.61 34.63 -21.59
N PRO A 128 23.37 35.82 -22.20
CA PRO A 128 22.95 37.00 -21.47
C PRO A 128 21.45 37.08 -21.23
N GLU A 129 21.12 37.70 -20.09
CA GLU A 129 19.77 38.12 -19.70
C GLU A 129 19.09 38.98 -20.73
N MET A 130 17.80 38.68 -20.96
CA MET A 130 16.84 39.73 -21.29
C MET A 130 15.48 39.39 -20.66
N ALA A 131 15.16 40.14 -19.62
CA ALA A 131 13.83 40.20 -19.05
C ALA A 131 12.91 41.08 -19.97
N ALA A 132 11.75 40.57 -20.32
CA ALA A 132 10.63 41.38 -20.75
C ALA A 132 9.31 40.73 -20.34
N SER A 133 8.64 41.43 -19.44
CA SER A 133 7.25 41.36 -19.04
C SER A 133 6.28 41.06 -20.22
N LEU A 134 5.41 40.05 -20.04
CA LEU A 134 4.15 39.98 -20.75
C LEU A 134 3.03 39.60 -19.79
N ALA A 135 2.06 40.49 -19.71
CA ALA A 135 0.83 40.40 -18.96
C ALA A 135 -0.02 39.18 -19.41
N ALA A 136 -0.69 38.59 -18.43
CA ALA A 136 -1.63 37.50 -18.65
C ALA A 136 -2.90 38.02 -19.38
N GLU A 137 -3.15 37.53 -20.59
CA GLU A 137 -4.45 37.55 -21.22
C GLU A 137 -5.21 36.25 -20.98
N PRO A 138 -6.55 36.25 -20.91
CA PRO A 138 -7.37 35.10 -20.57
C PRO A 138 -7.37 34.06 -21.70
N LEU A 139 -7.28 32.80 -21.34
CA LEU A 139 -7.28 31.64 -22.23
C LEU A 139 -8.56 31.57 -23.06
N PRO A 140 -8.45 31.40 -24.39
CA PRO A 140 -9.62 31.22 -25.25
C PRO A 140 -10.12 29.78 -25.22
N ASN A 141 -11.42 29.62 -25.24
CA ASN A 141 -12.21 28.41 -25.41
C ASN A 141 -11.70 27.51 -26.56
N VAL A 142 -11.85 26.21 -26.33
CA VAL A 142 -11.60 25.08 -27.24
C VAL A 142 -11.82 25.43 -28.73
N THR A 143 -10.74 25.25 -29.51
CA THR A 143 -10.78 25.44 -30.98
C THR A 143 -11.61 24.31 -31.62
N PRO A 144 -12.57 24.59 -32.50
CA PRO A 144 -13.32 23.57 -33.25
C PRO A 144 -12.37 22.81 -34.18
N GLY A 145 -12.26 21.49 -34.04
CA GLY A 145 -11.52 20.64 -34.98
C GLY A 145 -10.54 19.65 -34.41
N VAL A 146 -10.43 19.55 -33.08
CA VAL A 146 -9.62 18.49 -32.41
C VAL A 146 -10.54 17.38 -31.94
N ILE A 147 -10.37 16.17 -32.47
CA ILE A 147 -11.13 14.97 -32.07
C ILE A 147 -10.17 14.08 -31.28
N CYS A 148 -10.55 13.72 -30.02
CA CYS A 148 -9.79 12.85 -29.15
C CYS A 148 -10.57 11.56 -28.92
N GLU A 149 -9.94 10.42 -29.17
CA GLU A 149 -10.50 9.08 -28.96
C GLU A 149 -9.52 8.25 -28.10
N SER A 150 -10.02 7.55 -27.09
CA SER A 150 -9.22 6.57 -26.36
C SER A 150 -9.14 5.28 -27.17
N GLY A 151 -7.92 4.86 -27.52
CA GLY A 151 -7.66 3.60 -28.21
C GLY A 151 -7.54 2.42 -27.24
N ASP A 152 -7.53 1.21 -27.81
CA ASP A 152 -7.25 -0.03 -27.06
C ASP A 152 -5.81 0.01 -26.52
N HIS A 153 -5.62 -0.50 -25.29
CA HIS A 153 -4.32 -0.54 -24.60
C HIS A 153 -3.77 0.80 -24.04
N GLY A 154 -4.63 1.80 -23.75
CA GLY A 154 -4.18 3.05 -23.11
C GLY A 154 -3.50 4.03 -24.06
N GLU A 155 -3.79 3.95 -25.35
CA GLU A 155 -3.38 4.90 -26.37
C GLU A 155 -4.39 6.05 -26.45
N LEU A 156 -3.90 7.27 -26.75
CA LEU A 156 -4.75 8.42 -27.07
C LEU A 156 -4.57 8.79 -28.54
N LEU A 157 -5.67 8.77 -29.27
CA LEU A 157 -5.73 9.19 -30.66
C LEU A 157 -6.23 10.64 -30.73
N VAL A 158 -5.45 11.53 -31.35
CA VAL A 158 -5.78 12.93 -31.51
C VAL A 158 -5.77 13.29 -33.00
N SER A 159 -6.88 13.69 -33.54
CA SER A 159 -7.00 14.11 -34.96
C SER A 159 -7.07 15.61 -35.06
N ILE A 160 -6.17 16.22 -35.83
CA ILE A 160 -6.04 17.67 -36.04
C ILE A 160 -5.90 17.93 -37.53
N GLY A 161 -6.96 18.36 -38.21
CA GLY A 161 -6.96 18.54 -39.64
C GLY A 161 -6.62 17.24 -40.39
N ILE A 162 -5.54 17.25 -41.16
CA ILE A 162 -5.05 16.09 -41.91
C ILE A 162 -4.12 15.18 -41.08
N LEU A 163 -3.73 15.61 -39.86
CA LEU A 163 -2.79 14.91 -39.00
C LEU A 163 -3.52 14.05 -38.00
N ARG A 164 -3.18 12.77 -37.96
CA ARG A 164 -3.65 11.84 -36.95
C ARG A 164 -2.48 11.44 -36.04
N TRP A 165 -2.61 11.74 -34.75
CA TRP A 165 -1.63 11.46 -33.73
C TRP A 165 -2.04 10.24 -32.92
N CYS A 166 -1.10 9.33 -32.68
CA CYS A 166 -1.23 8.21 -31.77
C CYS A 166 -0.19 8.37 -30.65
N LEU A 167 -0.65 8.54 -29.42
CA LEU A 167 0.18 8.83 -28.26
C LEU A 167 0.20 7.61 -27.33
N ARG A 168 1.39 7.11 -27.01
CA ARG A 168 1.61 5.92 -26.16
C ARG A 168 2.45 6.29 -24.93
N GLY A 169 2.20 5.59 -23.82
CA GLY A 169 2.90 5.83 -22.55
C GLY A 169 2.28 6.91 -21.70
N LEU A 170 1.01 7.26 -21.98
CA LEU A 170 0.22 8.18 -21.15
C LEU A 170 -0.18 7.52 -19.83
N SER A 171 -0.16 8.29 -18.75
CA SER A 171 -0.65 7.90 -17.44
C SER A 171 -1.50 9.00 -16.83
N ALA A 172 -2.73 8.65 -16.41
CA ALA A 172 -3.61 9.58 -15.70
C ALA A 172 -3.02 10.03 -14.35
N ALA A 173 -2.19 9.18 -13.71
CA ALA A 173 -1.52 9.48 -12.44
C ALA A 173 -0.42 10.56 -12.55
N LYS A 174 -0.02 10.97 -13.77
CA LYS A 174 0.99 12.01 -14.02
C LYS A 174 0.41 13.36 -14.44
N ALA A 175 -0.86 13.59 -14.16
CA ALA A 175 -1.48 14.90 -14.42
C ALA A 175 -0.76 16.01 -13.64
N GLY A 176 -0.30 17.06 -14.33
CA GLY A 176 0.46 18.16 -13.73
C GLY A 176 1.94 17.87 -13.47
N ALA A 177 2.51 16.78 -13.98
CA ALA A 177 3.94 16.50 -13.87
C ALA A 177 4.79 17.51 -14.65
N ALA A 178 5.97 17.87 -14.13
CA ALA A 178 6.90 18.81 -14.77
C ALA A 178 7.53 18.27 -16.06
N ALA A 179 7.46 16.97 -16.33
CA ALA A 179 7.91 16.32 -17.57
C ALA A 179 6.86 15.31 -18.06
N MET A 180 6.59 15.32 -19.36
CA MET A 180 5.62 14.43 -20.00
C MET A 180 6.27 13.71 -21.18
N LYS A 181 7.06 12.69 -20.87
CA LYS A 181 7.74 11.87 -21.88
C LYS A 181 6.80 10.77 -22.38
N LEU A 182 6.58 10.73 -23.68
CA LEU A 182 5.73 9.75 -24.35
C LEU A 182 6.26 9.43 -25.75
N ASN A 183 5.76 8.36 -26.35
CA ASN A 183 5.99 8.06 -27.76
C ASN A 183 4.85 8.66 -28.57
N ALA A 184 5.15 9.60 -29.46
CA ALA A 184 4.20 10.23 -30.36
C ALA A 184 4.42 9.75 -31.79
N GLN A 185 3.36 9.28 -32.40
CA GLN A 185 3.32 8.88 -33.80
C GLN A 185 2.36 9.82 -34.51
N VAL A 186 2.77 10.43 -35.61
CA VAL A 186 1.94 11.31 -36.44
C VAL A 186 1.84 10.75 -37.86
N LEU A 187 0.62 10.64 -38.34
CA LEU A 187 0.28 10.17 -39.68
C LEU A 187 -0.37 11.33 -40.45
N ASP A 188 0.17 11.66 -41.60
CA ASP A 188 -0.53 12.49 -42.58
C ASP A 188 -1.53 11.61 -43.36
N THR A 189 -2.82 11.88 -43.19
CA THR A 189 -3.90 11.09 -43.81
C THR A 189 -4.03 11.30 -45.30
N GLN A 190 -3.40 12.33 -45.87
CA GLN A 190 -3.44 12.63 -47.32
C GLN A 190 -2.28 11.91 -48.04
N SER A 191 -1.06 12.02 -47.52
CA SER A 191 0.11 11.40 -48.16
C SER A 191 0.33 9.96 -47.70
N GLY A 192 -0.25 9.56 -46.56
CA GLY A 192 0.00 8.24 -45.93
C GLY A 192 1.37 8.15 -45.27
N VAL A 193 2.14 9.22 -45.19
CA VAL A 193 3.46 9.24 -44.56
C VAL A 193 3.32 9.30 -43.04
N LEU A 194 4.18 8.55 -42.34
CA LEU A 194 4.15 8.37 -40.89
C LEU A 194 5.50 8.73 -40.30
N PHE A 195 5.48 9.47 -39.18
CA PHE A 195 6.67 9.72 -38.34
C PHE A 195 6.39 9.32 -36.90
N ALA A 196 7.35 8.68 -36.24
CA ALA A 196 7.24 8.26 -34.83
C ALA A 196 8.54 8.49 -34.09
N ASP A 197 8.49 9.17 -32.94
CA ASP A 197 9.63 9.39 -32.04
C ASP A 197 9.17 9.66 -30.60
N GLY A 198 10.12 9.58 -29.67
CA GLY A 198 9.91 9.97 -28.28
C GLY A 198 9.90 11.50 -28.13
N VAL A 199 8.89 12.03 -27.44
CA VAL A 199 8.79 13.48 -27.18
C VAL A 199 8.41 13.74 -25.71
N ASP A 200 9.04 14.75 -25.12
CA ASP A 200 8.60 15.35 -23.87
C ASP A 200 7.73 16.57 -24.20
N LEU A 201 6.41 16.40 -24.04
CA LEU A 201 5.44 17.45 -24.40
C LEU A 201 5.55 18.70 -23.52
N MET A 202 6.08 18.61 -22.30
CA MET A 202 6.29 19.79 -21.44
C MET A 202 7.55 20.58 -21.83
N SER A 203 8.52 19.95 -22.48
CA SER A 203 9.76 20.58 -22.91
C SER A 203 9.63 21.25 -24.27
N ALA A 204 9.72 22.60 -24.33
CA ALA A 204 9.70 23.35 -25.59
C ALA A 204 10.82 22.93 -26.55
N ARG A 205 12.01 22.60 -26.00
CA ARG A 205 13.16 22.10 -26.77
C ARG A 205 12.85 20.77 -27.44
N SER A 206 12.23 19.84 -26.70
CA SER A 206 11.86 18.51 -27.20
C SER A 206 10.79 18.64 -28.28
N ARG A 207 9.73 19.45 -28.06
CA ARG A 207 8.68 19.71 -29.06
C ARG A 207 9.24 20.33 -30.35
N ASN A 208 10.16 21.27 -30.23
CA ASN A 208 10.79 21.89 -31.40
C ASN A 208 11.65 20.92 -32.20
N SER A 209 12.40 20.04 -31.50
CA SER A 209 13.20 18.99 -32.15
C SER A 209 12.31 17.99 -32.90
N TYR A 210 11.26 17.51 -32.22
CA TYR A 210 10.28 16.61 -32.83
C TYR A 210 9.61 17.21 -34.05
N ALA A 211 9.11 18.47 -33.95
CA ALA A 211 8.45 19.15 -35.05
C ALA A 211 9.36 19.30 -36.28
N ARG A 212 10.63 19.62 -36.07
CA ARG A 212 11.62 19.75 -37.15
C ARG A 212 11.87 18.43 -37.88
N LEU A 213 12.05 17.33 -37.13
CA LEU A 213 12.29 16.02 -37.72
C LEU A 213 11.04 15.52 -38.45
N ALA A 214 9.87 15.64 -37.83
CA ALA A 214 8.59 15.26 -38.44
C ALA A 214 8.28 16.09 -39.70
N ALA A 215 8.60 17.40 -39.72
CA ALA A 215 8.44 18.25 -40.87
C ALA A 215 9.25 17.77 -42.08
N THR A 216 10.47 17.32 -41.83
CA THR A 216 11.36 16.81 -42.89
C THR A 216 10.82 15.50 -43.52
N GLU A 217 10.28 14.59 -42.71
CA GLU A 217 9.76 13.32 -43.20
C GLU A 217 8.36 13.44 -43.83
N LEU A 218 7.49 14.24 -43.23
CA LEU A 218 6.11 14.41 -43.71
C LEU A 218 6.01 15.42 -44.87
N GLY A 219 7.07 16.18 -45.16
CA GLY A 219 7.03 17.26 -46.18
C GLY A 219 6.14 18.45 -45.81
N LEU A 220 5.88 18.66 -44.52
CA LEU A 220 5.00 19.68 -43.98
C LEU A 220 5.77 20.88 -43.39
N GLY A 221 5.08 21.99 -43.13
CA GLY A 221 5.69 23.15 -42.50
C GLY A 221 6.00 22.96 -41.03
N GLU A 222 7.24 23.27 -40.58
CA GLU A 222 7.67 23.12 -39.18
C GLU A 222 6.76 23.92 -38.22
N THR A 223 6.30 25.11 -38.61
CA THR A 223 5.38 25.96 -37.84
C THR A 223 4.00 25.33 -37.66
N GLU A 224 3.52 24.59 -38.65
CA GLU A 224 2.27 23.86 -38.59
C GLU A 224 2.32 22.70 -37.61
N LEU A 225 3.40 21.90 -37.65
CA LEU A 225 3.62 20.80 -36.73
C LEU A 225 3.85 21.28 -35.29
N ARG A 226 4.52 22.41 -35.06
CA ARG A 226 4.63 23.01 -33.72
C ARG A 226 3.27 23.44 -33.17
N ARG A 227 2.40 24.02 -34.00
CA ARG A 227 1.03 24.39 -33.61
C ARG A 227 0.22 23.12 -33.26
N ALA A 228 0.31 22.08 -34.09
CA ALA A 228 -0.36 20.81 -33.87
C ALA A 228 0.13 20.16 -32.56
N LEU A 229 1.44 20.14 -32.27
CA LEU A 229 1.97 19.65 -31.01
C LEU A 229 1.48 20.45 -29.78
N GLY A 230 1.27 21.74 -29.92
CA GLY A 230 0.63 22.55 -28.88
C GLY A 230 -0.81 22.15 -28.61
N GLN A 231 -1.57 21.83 -29.66
CA GLN A 231 -2.94 21.33 -29.54
C GLN A 231 -2.97 19.90 -28.97
N VAL A 232 -2.02 19.04 -29.34
CA VAL A 232 -1.84 17.71 -28.75
C VAL A 232 -1.56 17.81 -27.25
N LEU A 233 -0.69 18.73 -26.80
CA LEU A 233 -0.42 18.95 -25.38
C LEU A 233 -1.71 19.31 -24.62
N LEU A 234 -2.48 20.27 -25.12
CA LEU A 234 -3.75 20.67 -24.50
C LEU A 234 -4.76 19.51 -24.46
N ALA A 235 -4.82 18.72 -25.52
CA ALA A 235 -5.68 17.54 -25.59
C ALA A 235 -5.28 16.48 -24.55
N VAL A 236 -3.98 16.24 -24.38
CA VAL A 236 -3.46 15.30 -23.36
C VAL A 236 -3.73 15.82 -21.95
N GLU A 237 -3.53 17.09 -21.67
CA GLU A 237 -3.84 17.68 -20.36
C GLU A 237 -5.34 17.57 -20.04
N GLN A 238 -6.23 17.84 -21.01
CA GLN A 238 -7.66 17.66 -20.84
C GLN A 238 -8.05 16.20 -20.60
N TRP A 239 -7.46 15.28 -21.38
CA TRP A 239 -7.67 13.85 -21.19
C TRP A 239 -7.20 13.40 -19.79
N GLN A 240 -6.02 13.86 -19.34
CA GLN A 240 -5.52 13.54 -17.99
C GLN A 240 -6.42 14.11 -16.90
N GLN A 241 -6.94 15.33 -17.06
CA GLN A 241 -7.89 15.92 -16.10
C GLN A 241 -9.21 15.14 -16.07
N GLN A 242 -9.73 14.74 -17.23
CA GLN A 242 -10.93 13.91 -17.33
C GLN A 242 -10.70 12.50 -16.79
N ALA A 243 -9.56 11.90 -17.11
CA ALA A 243 -9.17 10.58 -16.58
C ALA A 243 -8.91 10.63 -15.08
N ALA A 244 -8.31 11.68 -14.54
CA ALA A 244 -8.15 11.89 -13.10
C ALA A 244 -9.48 12.16 -12.39
N ALA A 245 -10.41 12.88 -13.04
CA ALA A 245 -11.79 13.04 -12.55
C ALA A 245 -12.61 11.76 -12.70
N GLY A 246 -12.30 10.92 -13.70
CA GLY A 246 -12.92 9.61 -13.94
C GLY A 246 -12.30 8.47 -13.10
N THR A 247 -11.08 8.65 -12.56
CA THR A 247 -10.43 7.71 -11.63
C THR A 247 -10.92 7.89 -10.18
N ALA A 248 -11.67 8.93 -9.86
CA ALA A 248 -12.68 8.80 -8.82
C ALA A 248 -13.68 7.77 -9.37
N GLN A 249 -13.50 6.48 -9.05
CA GLN A 249 -14.43 5.40 -9.41
C GLN A 249 -15.84 5.92 -9.17
N LYS A 250 -16.57 6.24 -10.25
CA LYS A 250 -18.00 6.51 -10.17
C LYS A 250 -18.58 5.24 -9.53
N ALA A 251 -19.14 5.39 -8.33
CA ALA A 251 -19.89 4.28 -7.75
C ALA A 251 -20.86 3.78 -8.82
N PRO A 252 -20.93 2.48 -9.06
CA PRO A 252 -21.84 1.93 -10.06
C PRO A 252 -23.25 2.48 -9.80
N GLU A 253 -23.94 2.93 -10.84
CA GLU A 253 -25.28 3.46 -10.71
C GLU A 253 -26.21 2.31 -10.26
N MET A 254 -26.67 2.39 -9.02
CA MET A 254 -27.55 1.40 -8.40
C MET A 254 -28.93 1.44 -9.07
N GLY A 255 -29.40 0.32 -9.57
CA GLY A 255 -30.74 0.18 -10.12
C GLY A 255 -31.83 0.40 -9.05
N THR A 256 -33.04 0.76 -9.47
CA THR A 256 -34.15 1.02 -8.52
C THR A 256 -34.47 -0.22 -7.66
N ALA A 257 -34.51 -1.41 -8.27
CA ALA A 257 -34.77 -2.66 -7.56
C ALA A 257 -33.66 -3.04 -6.56
N GLU A 258 -32.39 -2.82 -6.94
CA GLU A 258 -31.22 -3.05 -6.07
C GLU A 258 -31.25 -2.12 -4.86
N ARG A 259 -31.61 -0.85 -5.08
CA ARG A 259 -31.76 0.14 -4.02
C ARG A 259 -32.89 -0.23 -3.04
N GLU A 260 -34.03 -0.68 -3.55
CA GLU A 260 -35.16 -1.11 -2.74
C GLU A 260 -34.79 -2.34 -1.90
N ALA A 261 -34.11 -3.32 -2.50
CA ALA A 261 -33.64 -4.51 -1.79
C ALA A 261 -32.63 -4.15 -0.68
N ALA A 262 -31.67 -3.26 -0.96
CA ALA A 262 -30.69 -2.78 0.01
C ALA A 262 -31.33 -1.99 1.17
N LEU A 263 -32.32 -1.15 0.87
CA LEU A 263 -33.11 -0.44 1.89
C LEU A 263 -33.94 -1.41 2.74
N ALA A 264 -34.56 -2.41 2.12
CA ALA A 264 -35.31 -3.45 2.84
C ALA A 264 -34.43 -4.26 3.79
N LEU A 265 -33.16 -4.53 3.41
CA LEU A 265 -32.17 -5.11 4.32
C LEU A 265 -31.91 -4.18 5.51
N LEU A 266 -31.58 -2.91 5.26
CA LEU A 266 -31.19 -1.94 6.31
C LEU A 266 -32.37 -1.57 7.24
N GLN A 267 -33.60 -1.73 6.79
CA GLN A 267 -34.83 -1.46 7.56
C GLN A 267 -35.39 -2.69 8.28
N ALA A 268 -34.80 -3.88 8.07
CA ALA A 268 -35.27 -5.11 8.69
C ALA A 268 -35.12 -5.04 10.23
N GLU A 269 -36.16 -5.38 10.98
CA GLU A 269 -36.16 -5.42 12.44
C GLU A 269 -35.07 -6.35 13.01
N ASN A 270 -34.83 -7.47 12.33
CA ASN A 270 -33.82 -8.47 12.67
C ASN A 270 -32.50 -8.29 11.87
N LEU A 271 -32.09 -7.04 11.59
CA LEU A 271 -30.95 -6.72 10.73
C LEU A 271 -29.67 -7.46 11.12
N ILE A 272 -29.33 -7.51 12.41
CA ILE A 272 -28.09 -8.17 12.89
C ILE A 272 -28.14 -9.69 12.66
N GLU A 273 -29.28 -10.32 12.93
CA GLU A 273 -29.48 -11.75 12.72
C GLU A 273 -29.38 -12.09 11.24
N ARG A 274 -29.98 -11.26 10.38
CA ARG A 274 -29.91 -11.41 8.93
C ARG A 274 -28.49 -11.26 8.42
N ILE A 275 -27.76 -10.22 8.82
CA ILE A 275 -26.34 -10.03 8.46
C ILE A 275 -25.52 -11.25 8.92
N THR A 276 -25.76 -11.77 10.12
CA THR A 276 -25.03 -12.94 10.62
C THR A 276 -25.33 -14.20 9.80
N SER A 277 -26.59 -14.38 9.37
CA SER A 277 -26.99 -15.47 8.48
C SER A 277 -26.36 -15.34 7.10
N ASP A 278 -26.39 -14.14 6.52
CA ASP A 278 -25.83 -13.85 5.19
C ASP A 278 -24.30 -14.03 5.19
N LEU A 279 -23.61 -13.60 6.26
CA LEU A 279 -22.17 -13.85 6.45
C LEU A 279 -21.86 -15.36 6.51
N ALA A 280 -22.69 -16.16 7.18
CA ALA A 280 -22.53 -17.61 7.20
C ALA A 280 -22.76 -18.24 5.82
N ALA A 281 -23.77 -17.76 5.07
CA ALA A 281 -24.05 -18.18 3.70
C ALA A 281 -22.91 -17.83 2.72
N CYS A 282 -22.16 -16.75 2.98
CA CYS A 282 -20.97 -16.37 2.21
C CYS A 282 -19.77 -17.33 2.37
N GLY A 283 -19.90 -18.40 3.15
CA GLY A 283 -19.00 -19.54 3.11
C GLY A 283 -17.85 -19.54 4.09
N VAL A 284 -18.00 -18.86 5.24
CA VAL A 284 -17.09 -19.00 6.39
C VAL A 284 -17.87 -19.68 7.52
N VAL A 285 -17.35 -20.79 7.99
CA VAL A 285 -17.99 -21.64 9.01
C VAL A 285 -17.48 -21.24 10.40
N GLY A 286 -18.39 -21.19 11.39
CA GLY A 286 -18.07 -21.20 12.81
C GLY A 286 -17.47 -19.90 13.38
N GLU A 287 -17.36 -18.82 12.60
CA GLU A 287 -16.72 -17.56 12.98
C GLU A 287 -17.72 -16.39 13.15
N SER A 288 -18.95 -16.67 13.56
CA SER A 288 -20.05 -15.70 13.56
C SER A 288 -19.73 -14.41 14.32
N THR A 289 -19.14 -14.51 15.52
CA THR A 289 -18.76 -13.34 16.33
C THR A 289 -17.64 -12.53 15.67
N SER A 290 -16.58 -13.20 15.17
CA SER A 290 -15.46 -12.54 14.51
C SER A 290 -15.88 -11.89 13.19
N LEU A 291 -16.77 -12.54 12.42
CA LEU A 291 -17.33 -11.99 11.19
C LEU A 291 -18.22 -10.77 11.45
N LEU A 292 -19.14 -10.86 12.40
CA LEU A 292 -20.00 -9.73 12.76
C LEU A 292 -19.20 -8.56 13.31
N ALA A 293 -18.20 -8.82 14.14
CA ALA A 293 -17.30 -7.78 14.66
C ALA A 293 -16.49 -7.12 13.54
N GLY A 294 -15.96 -7.91 12.60
CA GLY A 294 -15.29 -7.41 11.41
C GLY A 294 -16.20 -6.55 10.54
N TYR A 295 -17.44 -6.98 10.32
CA TYR A 295 -18.45 -6.23 9.56
C TYR A 295 -18.80 -4.90 10.24
N LEU A 296 -19.02 -4.89 11.55
CA LEU A 296 -19.30 -3.67 12.32
C LEU A 296 -18.09 -2.73 12.34
N ALA A 297 -16.89 -3.29 12.43
CA ALA A 297 -15.67 -2.49 12.30
C ALA A 297 -15.55 -1.90 10.89
N ALA A 298 -15.94 -2.62 9.84
CA ALA A 298 -15.98 -2.09 8.47
C ALA A 298 -17.00 -0.95 8.32
N VAL A 299 -18.18 -1.04 8.97
CA VAL A 299 -19.17 0.06 9.05
C VAL A 299 -18.57 1.29 9.71
N SER A 300 -17.70 1.12 10.72
CA SER A 300 -17.07 2.24 11.44
C SER A 300 -16.21 3.16 10.56
N ARG A 301 -15.84 2.75 9.33
CA ARG A 301 -15.13 3.63 8.37
C ARG A 301 -15.86 4.95 8.10
N LYS A 302 -17.19 4.95 8.27
CA LYS A 302 -18.04 6.15 8.12
C LYS A 302 -18.00 7.08 9.33
N LEU A 303 -17.43 6.66 10.48
CA LEU A 303 -17.24 7.45 11.68
C LEU A 303 -15.97 8.30 11.61
N PRO A 304 -15.88 9.41 12.38
CA PRO A 304 -14.67 10.23 12.44
C PRO A 304 -13.44 9.51 13.01
N LYS A 305 -13.64 8.50 13.84
CA LYS A 305 -12.57 7.66 14.42
C LYS A 305 -12.93 6.18 14.26
N PRO A 306 -12.57 5.58 13.11
CA PRO A 306 -12.88 4.19 12.84
C PRO A 306 -12.16 3.21 13.77
N LEU A 307 -12.73 2.01 13.93
CA LEU A 307 -12.05 0.88 14.53
C LEU A 307 -10.92 0.38 13.63
N ALA A 308 -9.89 -0.21 14.23
CA ALA A 308 -8.92 -1.03 13.53
C ALA A 308 -9.08 -2.48 13.97
N VAL A 309 -8.87 -3.42 13.05
CA VAL A 309 -8.96 -4.87 13.28
C VAL A 309 -7.63 -5.52 12.97
N LEU A 310 -7.16 -6.39 13.86
CA LEU A 310 -6.04 -7.28 13.64
C LEU A 310 -6.50 -8.73 13.81
N ILE A 311 -6.41 -9.53 12.74
CA ILE A 311 -6.73 -10.95 12.77
C ILE A 311 -5.43 -11.72 13.02
N GLN A 312 -5.30 -12.31 14.21
CA GLN A 312 -4.09 -13.01 14.65
C GLN A 312 -4.40 -14.49 14.88
N SER A 313 -3.71 -15.39 14.18
CA SER A 313 -3.81 -16.85 14.30
C SER A 313 -2.61 -17.52 13.65
N SER A 314 -2.50 -18.84 13.80
CA SER A 314 -1.44 -19.63 13.17
C SER A 314 -1.48 -19.56 11.63
N SER A 315 -0.41 -20.02 10.97
CA SER A 315 -0.38 -20.13 9.51
C SER A 315 -1.46 -21.12 9.04
N ALA A 316 -2.09 -20.83 7.91
CA ALA A 316 -3.17 -21.61 7.30
C ALA A 316 -4.46 -21.73 8.14
N ALA A 317 -4.61 -21.00 9.25
CA ALA A 317 -5.82 -21.03 10.10
C ALA A 317 -7.08 -20.42 9.44
N GLY A 318 -6.96 -19.72 8.30
CA GLY A 318 -8.11 -19.09 7.62
C GLY A 318 -8.24 -17.58 7.86
N LYS A 319 -7.20 -16.89 8.35
CA LYS A 319 -7.20 -15.42 8.56
C LYS A 319 -7.62 -14.62 7.32
N SER A 320 -7.01 -14.94 6.18
CA SER A 320 -7.33 -14.28 4.90
C SER A 320 -8.77 -14.58 4.46
N SER A 321 -9.29 -15.78 4.74
CA SER A 321 -10.68 -16.13 4.46
C SER A 321 -11.65 -15.30 5.31
N LEU A 322 -11.36 -15.11 6.60
CA LEU A 322 -12.15 -14.27 7.51
C LEU A 322 -12.13 -12.80 7.04
N MET A 323 -10.95 -12.27 6.71
CA MET A 323 -10.79 -10.92 6.20
C MET A 323 -11.55 -10.72 4.89
N ASN A 324 -11.36 -11.62 3.93
CA ASN A 324 -12.00 -11.52 2.61
C ASN A 324 -13.52 -11.67 2.70
N ALA A 325 -14.05 -12.50 3.59
CA ALA A 325 -15.50 -12.64 3.80
C ALA A 325 -16.14 -11.30 4.23
N VAL A 326 -15.47 -10.53 5.07
CA VAL A 326 -15.93 -9.19 5.43
C VAL A 326 -15.74 -8.20 4.27
N LEU A 327 -14.55 -8.17 3.66
CA LEU A 327 -14.21 -7.21 2.61
C LEU A 327 -15.07 -7.36 1.36
N ASN A 328 -15.46 -8.59 0.99
CA ASN A 328 -16.31 -8.82 -0.17
C ASN A 328 -17.70 -8.17 -0.04
N LEU A 329 -18.21 -8.01 1.18
CA LEU A 329 -19.46 -7.32 1.46
C LEU A 329 -19.36 -5.79 1.45
N ILE A 330 -18.15 -5.24 1.24
CA ILE A 330 -17.90 -3.80 1.16
C ILE A 330 -17.67 -3.41 -0.31
N PRO A 331 -18.21 -2.29 -0.79
CA PRO A 331 -17.99 -1.81 -2.14
C PRO A 331 -16.50 -1.71 -2.51
N GLU A 332 -16.15 -2.05 -3.74
CA GLU A 332 -14.76 -2.05 -4.19
C GLU A 332 -14.13 -0.66 -4.13
N GLU A 333 -14.90 0.37 -4.44
CA GLU A 333 -14.49 1.77 -4.38
C GLU A 333 -14.22 2.28 -2.95
N GLU A 334 -14.72 1.58 -1.92
CA GLU A 334 -14.54 1.91 -0.50
C GLU A 334 -13.51 1.02 0.21
N ARG A 335 -12.79 0.17 -0.53
CA ARG A 335 -11.73 -0.69 0.01
C ARG A 335 -10.45 -0.62 -0.83
N ILE A 336 -9.33 -0.75 -0.16
CA ILE A 336 -8.00 -0.88 -0.77
C ILE A 336 -7.33 -2.06 -0.09
N GLN A 337 -6.94 -3.05 -0.89
CA GLN A 337 -6.34 -4.27 -0.37
C GLN A 337 -4.96 -4.49 -0.96
N TYR A 338 -3.98 -4.73 -0.10
CA TYR A 338 -2.63 -5.08 -0.48
C TYR A 338 -2.24 -6.44 0.12
N SER A 339 -1.57 -7.27 -0.66
CA SER A 339 -0.96 -8.51 -0.16
C SER A 339 0.24 -8.19 0.70
N ALA A 340 1.10 -7.28 0.26
CA ALA A 340 2.26 -6.80 1.00
C ALA A 340 2.43 -5.28 0.80
N MET A 341 3.03 -4.61 1.78
CA MET A 341 3.28 -3.17 1.73
C MET A 341 4.59 -2.85 2.44
N THR A 342 5.41 -1.99 1.84
CA THR A 342 6.60 -1.46 2.52
C THR A 342 6.21 -0.28 3.41
N GLY A 343 7.00 0.01 4.45
CA GLY A 343 6.74 1.13 5.35
C GLY A 343 6.66 2.48 4.65
N GLN A 344 7.34 2.64 3.52
CA GLN A 344 7.36 3.88 2.74
C GLN A 344 6.19 3.97 1.75
N SER A 345 5.66 2.86 1.23
CA SER A 345 4.62 2.87 0.20
C SER A 345 3.32 3.52 0.68
N LEU A 346 3.03 3.45 2.00
CA LEU A 346 1.86 4.10 2.58
C LEU A 346 1.89 5.63 2.41
N PHE A 347 3.07 6.25 2.45
CA PHE A 347 3.21 7.70 2.28
C PHE A 347 2.97 8.16 0.84
N TYR A 348 3.26 7.29 -0.14
CA TYR A 348 3.02 7.58 -1.56
C TYR A 348 1.56 7.36 -1.98
N LEU A 349 0.71 6.81 -1.11
CA LEU A 349 -0.75 6.76 -1.29
C LEU A 349 -1.41 8.14 -1.14
N GLY A 350 -0.66 9.21 -0.87
CA GLY A 350 -1.17 10.56 -0.67
C GLY A 350 -2.04 11.11 -1.82
N GLU A 351 -1.87 10.60 -3.04
CA GLU A 351 -2.74 10.91 -4.18
C GLU A 351 -4.06 10.13 -4.15
N THR A 352 -4.15 9.07 -3.33
CA THR A 352 -5.35 8.24 -3.18
C THR A 352 -6.14 8.73 -1.97
N ASN A 353 -7.38 9.15 -2.18
CA ASN A 353 -8.26 9.53 -1.07
C ASN A 353 -8.61 8.29 -0.23
N LEU A 354 -8.11 8.21 1.01
CA LEU A 354 -8.39 7.14 1.95
C LEU A 354 -9.58 7.43 2.88
N GLN A 355 -10.19 8.62 2.78
CA GLN A 355 -11.29 9.02 3.66
C GLN A 355 -12.47 8.07 3.51
N HIS A 356 -12.93 7.55 4.64
CA HIS A 356 -14.06 6.62 4.75
C HIS A 356 -13.86 5.31 3.98
N LYS A 357 -12.60 4.90 3.74
CA LYS A 357 -12.23 3.63 3.11
C LYS A 357 -11.65 2.64 4.10
N ILE A 358 -11.59 1.40 3.67
CA ILE A 358 -10.89 0.32 4.38
C ILE A 358 -9.54 0.11 3.72
N LEU A 359 -8.47 0.14 4.53
CA LEU A 359 -7.15 -0.30 4.12
C LEU A 359 -6.88 -1.67 4.72
N ALA A 360 -6.83 -2.69 3.86
CA ALA A 360 -6.59 -4.08 4.24
C ALA A 360 -5.18 -4.51 3.84
N ILE A 361 -4.43 -5.12 4.77
CA ILE A 361 -3.08 -5.65 4.54
C ILE A 361 -3.05 -7.09 5.02
N ALA A 362 -2.74 -8.02 4.09
CA ALA A 362 -2.90 -9.45 4.30
C ALA A 362 -1.68 -10.17 4.86
N GLU A 363 -0.47 -9.58 4.83
CA GLU A 363 0.77 -10.25 5.21
C GLU A 363 1.47 -9.59 6.41
N GLU A 364 2.11 -10.45 7.23
CA GLU A 364 2.83 -10.07 8.44
C GLU A 364 3.95 -9.07 8.19
N GLU A 365 4.76 -9.31 7.16
CA GLU A 365 5.92 -8.48 6.84
C GLU A 365 5.47 -7.06 6.46
N GLY A 366 4.41 -6.92 5.67
CA GLY A 366 3.82 -5.63 5.31
C GLY A 366 3.31 -4.86 6.53
N VAL A 367 2.65 -5.55 7.46
CA VAL A 367 2.16 -4.94 8.72
C VAL A 367 3.32 -4.46 9.59
N ARG A 368 4.38 -5.26 9.74
CA ARG A 368 5.54 -4.91 10.55
C ARG A 368 6.28 -3.71 10.01
N GLN A 369 6.54 -3.67 8.70
CA GLN A 369 7.24 -2.57 8.05
C GLN A 369 6.42 -1.27 8.05
N ALA A 370 5.10 -1.36 7.93
CA ALA A 370 4.20 -0.21 7.93
C ALA A 370 3.69 0.18 9.32
N ALA A 371 4.00 -0.56 10.39
CA ALA A 371 3.41 -0.40 11.72
C ALA A 371 3.46 1.04 12.25
N TYR A 372 4.57 1.74 12.07
CA TYR A 372 4.71 3.13 12.51
C TYR A 372 3.72 4.07 11.77
N ALA A 373 3.65 3.97 10.45
CA ALA A 373 2.76 4.80 9.64
C ALA A 373 1.28 4.47 9.89
N LEU A 374 0.94 3.18 10.07
CA LEU A 374 -0.40 2.74 10.43
C LEU A 374 -0.83 3.27 11.81
N LYS A 375 0.09 3.31 12.78
CA LYS A 375 -0.18 3.89 14.10
C LYS A 375 -0.51 5.38 14.03
N LEU A 376 0.24 6.15 13.25
CA LEU A 376 -0.02 7.58 13.05
C LEU A 376 -1.37 7.80 12.36
N LEU A 377 -1.63 7.07 11.29
CA LEU A 377 -2.90 7.17 10.55
C LEU A 377 -4.11 6.85 11.43
N GLN A 378 -3.98 5.84 12.31
CA GLN A 378 -5.04 5.47 13.26
C GLN A 378 -5.23 6.49 14.37
N SER A 379 -4.16 7.15 14.85
CA SER A 379 -4.24 8.07 16.01
C SER A 379 -4.65 9.47 15.60
N ASP A 380 -3.97 9.99 14.60
CA ASP A 380 -4.03 11.39 14.23
C ASP A 380 -5.01 11.60 13.07
N GLY A 381 -5.42 10.51 12.40
CA GLY A 381 -6.28 10.53 11.22
C GLY A 381 -5.59 11.11 9.98
N GLU A 382 -4.31 11.43 10.09
CA GLU A 382 -3.52 12.04 9.03
C GLU A 382 -2.08 11.55 9.14
N LEU A 383 -1.45 11.31 8.00
CA LEU A 383 -0.06 10.91 7.91
C LEU A 383 0.67 11.87 7.00
N THR A 384 1.65 12.60 7.53
CA THR A 384 2.48 13.53 6.76
C THR A 384 3.94 13.08 6.78
N MET A 385 4.56 13.03 5.60
CA MET A 385 5.97 12.73 5.44
C MET A 385 6.63 13.76 4.52
N ALA A 386 7.78 14.25 4.92
CA ALA A 386 8.68 15.03 4.06
C ALA A 386 9.76 14.08 3.50
N SER A 387 9.82 13.95 2.19
CA SER A 387 10.88 13.19 1.51
C SER A 387 11.69 14.13 0.63
N THR A 388 13.00 14.11 0.82
CA THR A 388 13.92 14.90 0.01
C THR A 388 14.47 14.03 -1.11
N GLY A 389 14.11 14.35 -2.34
CA GLY A 389 14.58 13.70 -3.55
C GLY A 389 15.27 14.69 -4.49
N LYS A 390 16.05 14.18 -5.43
CA LYS A 390 16.55 15.01 -6.53
C LYS A 390 15.41 15.26 -7.51
N ASP A 391 15.16 16.52 -7.82
CA ASP A 391 14.31 16.90 -8.95
C ASP A 391 14.97 16.46 -10.25
N GLU A 392 14.32 15.60 -11.01
CA GLU A 392 14.83 15.09 -12.29
C GLU A 392 15.07 16.19 -13.33
N ALA A 393 14.39 17.34 -13.21
CA ALA A 393 14.52 18.44 -14.16
C ALA A 393 15.67 19.41 -13.81
N THR A 394 15.90 19.65 -12.52
CA THR A 394 16.88 20.65 -12.06
C THR A 394 18.14 20.06 -11.42
N GLY A 395 18.11 18.76 -11.07
CA GLY A 395 19.18 18.09 -10.32
C GLY A 395 19.33 18.54 -8.87
N ASN A 396 18.53 19.51 -8.42
CA ASN A 396 18.57 20.05 -7.06
C ASN A 396 17.78 19.15 -6.09
N LEU A 397 18.20 19.16 -4.82
CA LEU A 397 17.44 18.50 -3.76
C LEU A 397 16.16 19.30 -3.48
N VAL A 398 15.01 18.70 -3.72
CA VAL A 398 13.70 19.27 -3.42
C VAL A 398 13.02 18.40 -2.38
N THR A 399 12.56 19.02 -1.29
CA THR A 399 11.75 18.34 -0.27
C THR A 399 10.27 18.40 -0.70
N LYS A 400 9.69 17.24 -1.00
CA LYS A 400 8.25 17.08 -1.25
C LYS A 400 7.56 16.60 0.02
N SER A 401 6.45 17.22 0.35
CA SER A 401 5.57 16.81 1.45
C SER A 401 4.46 15.94 0.89
N TYR A 402 4.30 14.75 1.43
CA TYR A 402 3.21 13.84 1.11
C TYR A 402 2.27 13.79 2.31
N THR A 403 0.97 13.94 2.07
CA THR A 403 -0.03 13.90 3.13
C THR A 403 -1.13 12.91 2.75
N VAL A 404 -1.34 11.91 3.58
CA VAL A 404 -2.43 10.94 3.47
C VAL A 404 -3.48 11.28 4.52
N LYS A 405 -4.71 11.55 4.09
CA LYS A 405 -5.81 11.96 4.97
C LYS A 405 -6.78 10.82 5.20
N GLY A 406 -7.13 10.59 6.48
CA GLY A 406 -8.23 9.76 6.94
C GLY A 406 -9.53 10.55 7.12
N PRO A 407 -10.53 9.99 7.79
CA PRO A 407 -10.46 8.74 8.57
C PRO A 407 -10.39 7.49 7.70
N VAL A 408 -9.61 6.49 8.12
CA VAL A 408 -9.45 5.21 7.45
C VAL A 408 -9.63 4.06 8.45
N MET A 409 -10.36 3.03 8.06
CA MET A 409 -10.47 1.79 8.84
C MET A 409 -9.34 0.85 8.43
N LEU A 410 -8.61 0.32 9.41
CA LEU A 410 -7.52 -0.65 9.16
C LEU A 410 -8.01 -2.07 9.41
N MET A 411 -7.71 -2.98 8.46
CA MET A 411 -7.94 -4.42 8.62
C MET A 411 -6.66 -5.18 8.27
N LEU A 412 -6.06 -5.81 9.27
CA LEU A 412 -4.72 -6.39 9.20
C LEU A 412 -4.76 -7.87 9.54
N THR A 413 -3.89 -8.69 8.95
CA THR A 413 -3.68 -10.08 9.35
C THR A 413 -2.22 -10.34 9.71
N THR A 414 -1.97 -11.19 10.70
CA THR A 414 -0.62 -11.58 11.09
C THR A 414 -0.58 -13.01 11.65
N THR A 415 0.55 -13.67 11.47
CA THR A 415 0.90 -14.92 12.14
C THR A 415 1.85 -14.68 13.33
N ALA A 416 2.42 -13.47 13.43
CA ALA A 416 3.35 -13.13 14.50
C ALA A 416 2.71 -13.30 15.87
N ILE A 417 3.47 -13.92 16.78
CA ILE A 417 3.12 -13.98 18.20
C ILE A 417 3.51 -12.67 18.87
N ASP A 418 4.66 -12.11 18.47
CA ASP A 418 5.22 -10.85 18.96
C ASP A 418 4.89 -9.73 17.97
N VAL A 419 3.71 -9.15 18.16
CA VAL A 419 3.25 -7.97 17.42
C VAL A 419 3.57 -6.73 18.25
N ASP A 420 3.93 -5.63 17.60
CA ASP A 420 4.10 -4.33 18.24
C ASP A 420 2.92 -4.03 19.19
N GLU A 421 3.21 -3.95 20.48
CA GLU A 421 2.21 -3.82 21.55
C GLU A 421 1.37 -2.54 21.37
N GLU A 422 1.97 -1.48 20.83
CA GLU A 422 1.28 -0.23 20.59
C GLU A 422 0.24 -0.35 19.48
N LEU A 423 0.53 -1.10 18.42
CA LEU A 423 -0.42 -1.42 17.34
C LEU A 423 -1.54 -2.33 17.87
N LEU A 424 -1.19 -3.40 18.61
CA LEU A 424 -2.14 -4.30 19.27
C LEU A 424 -3.16 -3.53 20.13
N ASN A 425 -2.67 -2.59 20.94
CA ASN A 425 -3.51 -1.79 21.84
C ASN A 425 -4.49 -0.88 21.08
N ARG A 426 -4.28 -0.61 19.79
CA ARG A 426 -5.16 0.19 18.94
C ARG A 426 -6.18 -0.63 18.16
N CYS A 427 -5.93 -1.93 17.97
CA CYS A 427 -6.79 -2.82 17.18
C CYS A 427 -7.76 -3.62 18.05
N LEU A 428 -8.91 -3.98 17.48
CA LEU A 428 -9.70 -5.12 17.93
C LEU A 428 -8.97 -6.38 17.44
N VAL A 429 -8.56 -7.23 18.37
CA VAL A 429 -7.86 -8.48 18.02
C VAL A 429 -8.90 -9.58 17.85
N LEU A 430 -8.99 -10.08 16.63
CA LEU A 430 -9.81 -11.25 16.29
C LEU A 430 -8.90 -12.47 16.13
N THR A 431 -9.38 -13.61 16.56
CA THR A 431 -8.69 -14.90 16.39
C THR A 431 -9.58 -15.85 15.62
N VAL A 432 -8.97 -16.74 14.85
CA VAL A 432 -9.69 -17.81 14.14
C VAL A 432 -9.77 -19.05 15.03
N ASN A 433 -10.89 -19.75 14.96
CA ASN A 433 -11.07 -21.01 15.68
C ASN A 433 -10.24 -22.12 15.00
N GLU A 434 -9.25 -22.67 15.71
CA GLU A 434 -8.34 -23.72 15.22
C GLU A 434 -8.72 -25.12 15.76
N SER A 435 -9.97 -25.30 16.21
CA SER A 435 -10.41 -26.58 16.74
C SER A 435 -10.53 -27.64 15.64
N ARG A 436 -10.52 -28.89 16.06
CA ARG A 436 -10.71 -30.03 15.16
C ARG A 436 -12.10 -30.00 14.52
N GLU A 437 -13.12 -29.71 15.31
CA GLU A 437 -14.52 -29.58 14.88
C GLU A 437 -14.67 -28.51 13.80
N GLN A 438 -13.98 -27.38 13.95
CA GLN A 438 -13.92 -26.31 12.96
C GLN A 438 -13.29 -26.81 11.65
N THR A 439 -12.18 -27.54 11.74
CA THR A 439 -11.50 -28.10 10.58
C THR A 439 -12.40 -29.12 9.85
N GLU A 440 -13.10 -29.98 10.58
CA GLU A 440 -14.06 -30.95 10.03
C GLU A 440 -15.21 -30.24 9.30
N ALA A 441 -15.73 -29.15 9.88
CA ALA A 441 -16.79 -28.34 9.27
C ALA A 441 -16.31 -27.62 7.99
N ILE A 442 -15.08 -27.10 7.97
CA ILE A 442 -14.46 -26.52 6.77
C ILE A 442 -14.31 -27.58 5.67
N HIS A 443 -13.85 -28.79 6.00
CA HIS A 443 -13.76 -29.89 5.03
C HIS A 443 -15.14 -30.29 4.50
N ALA A 444 -16.18 -30.29 5.33
CA ALA A 444 -17.54 -30.56 4.88
C ALA A 444 -18.03 -29.50 3.88
N LEU A 445 -17.78 -28.22 4.18
CA LEU A 445 -18.10 -27.13 3.27
C LEU A 445 -17.32 -27.23 1.94
N GLN A 446 -16.02 -27.56 1.97
CA GLN A 446 -15.21 -27.75 0.77
C GLN A 446 -15.76 -28.87 -0.12
N ARG A 447 -16.21 -30.00 0.48
CA ARG A 447 -16.87 -31.08 -0.25
C ARG A 447 -18.23 -30.65 -0.82
N HIS A 448 -19.02 -29.92 -0.03
CA HIS A 448 -20.33 -29.42 -0.47
C HIS A 448 -20.20 -28.49 -1.69
N LYS A 449 -19.19 -27.62 -1.74
CA LYS A 449 -18.91 -26.75 -2.91
C LYS A 449 -18.65 -27.51 -4.22
N GLN A 450 -18.33 -28.79 -4.16
CA GLN A 450 -18.13 -29.63 -5.36
C GLN A 450 -19.43 -30.29 -5.84
N THR A 451 -20.55 -30.05 -5.16
CA THR A 451 -21.88 -30.57 -5.53
C THR A 451 -22.66 -29.55 -6.35
N LEU A 452 -23.74 -30.01 -7.02
CA LEU A 452 -24.67 -29.12 -7.72
C LEU A 452 -25.29 -28.08 -6.76
N GLU A 453 -25.63 -28.50 -5.55
CA GLU A 453 -26.17 -27.61 -4.51
C GLU A 453 -25.15 -26.54 -4.12
N GLY A 454 -23.86 -26.91 -4.03
CA GLY A 454 -22.77 -25.97 -3.79
C GLY A 454 -22.61 -24.94 -4.90
N LEU A 455 -22.79 -25.35 -6.16
CA LEU A 455 -22.76 -24.43 -7.31
C LEU A 455 -23.95 -23.45 -7.28
N LEU A 456 -25.14 -23.92 -6.91
CA LEU A 456 -26.33 -23.05 -6.75
C LEU A 456 -26.15 -22.07 -5.57
N ALA A 457 -25.55 -22.52 -4.48
CA ALA A 457 -25.21 -21.66 -3.34
C ALA A 457 -24.18 -20.58 -3.68
N GLU A 458 -23.36 -20.77 -4.71
CA GLU A 458 -22.41 -19.75 -5.19
C GLU A 458 -23.13 -18.57 -5.84
N ASN A 459 -24.17 -18.81 -6.63
CA ASN A 459 -25.02 -17.75 -7.20
C ASN A 459 -25.75 -16.94 -6.10
N GLU A 460 -26.22 -17.63 -5.05
CA GLU A 460 -26.85 -16.96 -3.90
C GLU A 460 -25.84 -16.09 -3.15
N ARG A 461 -24.61 -16.56 -2.98
CA ARG A 461 -23.53 -15.78 -2.37
C ARG A 461 -23.22 -14.51 -3.17
N ASP A 462 -23.20 -14.58 -4.49
CA ASP A 462 -22.95 -13.42 -5.35
C ASP A 462 -24.07 -12.38 -5.20
N TYR A 463 -25.32 -12.81 -5.17
CA TYR A 463 -26.47 -11.95 -4.89
C TYR A 463 -26.37 -11.29 -3.49
N LEU A 464 -26.06 -12.06 -2.45
CA LEU A 464 -25.88 -11.53 -1.09
C LEU A 464 -24.72 -10.53 -1.02
N THR A 465 -23.63 -10.81 -1.74
CA THR A 465 -22.48 -9.91 -1.84
C THR A 465 -22.88 -8.56 -2.42
N GLU A 466 -23.59 -8.56 -3.54
CA GLU A 466 -24.06 -7.34 -4.19
C GLU A 466 -25.08 -6.59 -3.31
N LEU A 467 -26.03 -7.30 -2.69
CA LEU A 467 -27.01 -6.74 -1.75
C LEU A 467 -26.31 -5.98 -0.61
N HIS A 468 -25.32 -6.59 0.03
CA HIS A 468 -24.57 -5.95 1.11
C HIS A 468 -23.72 -4.78 0.63
N GLN A 469 -23.07 -4.88 -0.52
CA GLN A 469 -22.33 -3.76 -1.10
C GLN A 469 -23.24 -2.57 -1.36
N ASN A 470 -24.43 -2.81 -1.90
CA ASN A 470 -25.43 -1.77 -2.13
C ASN A 470 -25.97 -1.19 -0.81
N ALA A 471 -26.18 -2.01 0.21
CA ALA A 471 -26.52 -1.54 1.55
C ALA A 471 -25.41 -0.65 2.16
N GLN A 472 -24.15 -1.03 2.00
CA GLN A 472 -23.01 -0.26 2.48
C GLN A 472 -22.83 1.09 1.75
N ARG A 473 -23.20 1.19 0.46
CA ARG A 473 -23.25 2.45 -0.31
C ARG A 473 -24.28 3.42 0.22
N LEU A 474 -25.40 2.89 0.74
CA LEU A 474 -26.48 3.71 1.30
C LEU A 474 -26.17 4.28 2.69
N LEU A 475 -25.17 3.77 3.38
CA LEU A 475 -24.76 4.29 4.69
C LEU A 475 -24.06 5.66 4.54
N LYS A 476 -24.62 6.65 5.27
CA LYS A 476 -24.08 8.01 5.33
C LYS A 476 -23.18 8.20 6.56
N PRO A 477 -22.16 9.04 6.48
CA PRO A 477 -21.35 9.43 7.65
C PRO A 477 -22.14 10.40 8.54
N LEU A 478 -22.90 9.87 9.50
CA LEU A 478 -23.68 10.64 10.48
C LEU A 478 -22.95 10.67 11.83
N ASN A 479 -23.18 11.76 12.58
CA ASN A 479 -22.76 11.79 13.98
C ASN A 479 -23.63 10.83 14.81
N VAL A 480 -23.03 10.21 15.81
CA VAL A 480 -23.74 9.31 16.72
C VAL A 480 -23.63 9.85 18.14
N VAL A 481 -24.74 10.13 18.76
CA VAL A 481 -24.86 10.61 20.14
C VAL A 481 -25.34 9.47 21.03
N ASN A 482 -24.70 9.28 22.18
CA ASN A 482 -25.11 8.27 23.15
C ASN A 482 -25.73 8.93 24.40
N PRO A 483 -27.07 8.92 24.53
CA PRO A 483 -27.74 9.47 25.69
C PRO A 483 -27.42 8.77 27.02
N TYR A 484 -26.94 7.52 26.92
CA TYR A 484 -26.60 6.68 28.07
C TYR A 484 -25.12 6.73 28.45
N ALA A 485 -24.32 7.56 27.79
CA ALA A 485 -22.85 7.53 27.91
C ALA A 485 -22.37 7.74 29.36
N SER A 486 -23.02 8.61 30.12
CA SER A 486 -22.68 8.87 31.52
C SER A 486 -22.99 7.70 32.48
N GLN A 487 -23.81 6.74 32.05
CA GLN A 487 -24.20 5.57 32.84
C GLN A 487 -23.36 4.34 32.52
N LEU A 488 -22.56 4.40 31.44
CA LEU A 488 -21.70 3.29 31.03
C LEU A 488 -20.52 3.15 32.00
N THR A 489 -20.30 1.92 32.45
CA THR A 489 -19.15 1.56 33.29
C THR A 489 -18.18 0.71 32.50
N PHE A 490 -16.89 0.91 32.71
CA PHE A 490 -15.82 0.12 32.10
C PHE A 490 -14.70 -0.11 33.11
N MET A 491 -13.94 -1.18 32.97
CA MET A 491 -12.80 -1.45 33.85
C MET A 491 -11.79 -0.32 33.81
N SER A 492 -11.26 0.08 34.97
CA SER A 492 -10.37 1.27 35.09
C SER A 492 -9.06 0.97 35.83
N ASP A 493 -8.76 -0.31 36.07
CA ASP A 493 -7.63 -0.78 36.85
C ASP A 493 -6.26 -0.68 36.13
N LYS A 494 -6.27 -0.59 34.80
CA LYS A 494 -5.06 -0.55 33.95
C LYS A 494 -5.07 0.62 32.98
N THR A 495 -3.90 1.13 32.60
CA THR A 495 -3.78 2.22 31.59
C THR A 495 -4.25 1.82 30.21
N ARG A 496 -4.10 0.57 29.82
CA ARG A 496 -4.57 -0.01 28.56
C ARG A 496 -6.09 0.11 28.41
N THR A 497 -6.85 -0.03 29.50
CA THR A 497 -8.31 0.03 29.47
C THR A 497 -8.86 1.36 28.94
N ARG A 498 -8.06 2.44 28.94
CA ARG A 498 -8.44 3.72 28.31
C ARG A 498 -8.66 3.59 26.81
N ARG A 499 -7.81 2.81 26.12
CA ARG A 499 -7.94 2.54 24.68
C ARG A 499 -9.06 1.54 24.39
N ASP A 500 -9.18 0.51 25.23
CA ASP A 500 -10.24 -0.51 25.08
C ASP A 500 -11.63 0.10 25.32
N HIS A 501 -11.75 1.05 26.25
CA HIS A 501 -12.98 1.84 26.45
C HIS A 501 -13.36 2.62 25.19
N MET A 502 -12.40 3.26 24.52
CA MET A 502 -12.68 3.98 23.27
C MET A 502 -13.13 3.03 22.15
N LYS A 503 -12.51 1.84 22.02
CA LYS A 503 -12.96 0.82 21.07
C LYS A 503 -14.39 0.36 21.36
N TYR A 504 -14.72 0.13 22.63
CA TYR A 504 -16.07 -0.21 23.08
C TYR A 504 -17.09 0.88 22.72
N LEU A 505 -16.79 2.14 22.99
CA LEU A 505 -17.66 3.26 22.62
C LEU A 505 -17.83 3.37 21.10
N THR A 506 -16.76 3.18 20.31
CA THR A 506 -16.81 3.20 18.86
C THR A 506 -17.61 2.01 18.31
N LEU A 507 -17.54 0.84 18.96
CA LEU A 507 -18.35 -0.33 18.60
C LEU A 507 -19.86 -0.04 18.77
N ILE A 508 -20.26 0.59 19.90
CA ILE A 508 -21.64 1.06 20.10
C ILE A 508 -22.05 2.03 18.98
N GLN A 509 -21.19 3.00 18.66
CA GLN A 509 -21.46 3.96 17.58
C GLN A 509 -21.61 3.26 16.21
N SER A 510 -20.80 2.24 15.92
CA SER A 510 -20.88 1.48 14.67
C SER A 510 -22.19 0.71 14.54
N ILE A 511 -22.66 0.09 15.64
CA ILE A 511 -23.95 -0.60 15.69
C ILE A 511 -25.07 0.41 15.47
N ALA A 512 -25.03 1.55 16.15
CA ALA A 512 -26.02 2.60 15.98
C ALA A 512 -26.05 3.12 14.53
N LEU A 513 -24.88 3.34 13.93
CA LEU A 513 -24.74 3.83 12.56
C LEU A 513 -25.30 2.84 11.53
N LEU A 514 -25.10 1.53 11.73
CA LEU A 514 -25.67 0.49 10.88
C LEU A 514 -27.21 0.56 10.85
N HIS A 515 -27.83 0.91 11.98
CA HIS A 515 -29.29 1.05 12.11
C HIS A 515 -29.82 2.44 11.71
N GLN A 516 -29.04 3.26 11.01
CA GLN A 516 -29.43 4.65 10.69
C GLN A 516 -30.73 4.76 9.87
N HIS A 517 -31.05 3.76 9.03
CA HIS A 517 -32.28 3.73 8.24
C HIS A 517 -33.54 3.29 9.04
N GLN A 518 -33.36 2.87 10.29
CA GLN A 518 -34.42 2.53 11.23
C GLN A 518 -34.66 3.63 12.28
N ARG A 519 -33.96 4.76 12.14
CA ARG A 519 -33.92 5.82 13.15
C ARG A 519 -34.22 7.18 12.56
N GLU A 520 -34.76 8.04 13.39
CA GLU A 520 -34.92 9.45 13.05
C GLU A 520 -33.56 10.16 13.05
N ILE A 521 -33.27 10.87 11.97
CA ILE A 521 -32.10 11.75 11.90
C ILE A 521 -32.49 13.06 12.55
N LYS A 522 -31.86 13.38 13.69
CA LYS A 522 -32.05 14.60 14.45
C LYS A 522 -31.06 15.66 14.00
N THR A 523 -31.45 16.92 14.17
CA THR A 523 -30.60 18.07 13.86
C THR A 523 -30.37 18.91 15.11
N ALA A 524 -29.14 19.42 15.28
CA ALA A 524 -28.78 20.39 16.30
C ALA A 524 -28.01 21.54 15.67
N GLU A 525 -28.41 22.78 16.01
CA GLU A 525 -27.69 23.95 15.53
C GLU A 525 -26.71 24.45 16.62
N HIS A 526 -25.45 24.61 16.22
CA HIS A 526 -24.41 25.15 17.08
C HIS A 526 -23.48 26.08 16.29
N ARG A 527 -23.39 27.36 16.72
CA ARG A 527 -22.55 28.38 16.10
C ARG A 527 -22.80 28.54 14.59
N GLY A 528 -24.07 28.50 14.17
CA GLY A 528 -24.47 28.64 12.75
C GLY A 528 -24.18 27.39 11.87
N LYS A 529 -23.78 26.27 12.48
CA LYS A 529 -23.64 24.98 11.77
C LYS A 529 -24.73 24.04 12.22
N VAL A 530 -25.43 23.46 11.25
CA VAL A 530 -26.42 22.39 11.47
C VAL A 530 -25.68 21.06 11.48
N LEU A 531 -25.80 20.31 12.58
CA LEU A 531 -25.23 19.00 12.77
C LEU A 531 -26.36 17.96 12.70
N GLU A 532 -26.25 16.99 11.80
CA GLU A 532 -27.13 15.83 11.74
C GLU A 532 -26.57 14.71 12.61
N TYR A 533 -27.44 14.05 13.37
CA TYR A 533 -27.04 12.95 14.24
C TYR A 533 -28.16 11.94 14.46
N ILE A 534 -27.78 10.73 14.88
CA ILE A 534 -28.66 9.69 15.37
C ILE A 534 -28.33 9.34 16.82
N GLU A 535 -29.27 8.76 17.55
CA GLU A 535 -29.07 8.38 18.94
C GLU A 535 -28.89 6.87 19.10
N VAL A 536 -28.01 6.52 20.03
CA VAL A 536 -27.77 5.14 20.49
C VAL A 536 -28.99 4.67 21.28
N THR A 537 -29.38 3.40 21.09
CA THR A 537 -30.43 2.71 21.85
C THR A 537 -29.83 1.73 22.87
N GLN A 538 -30.64 1.28 23.82
CA GLN A 538 -30.23 0.22 24.77
C GLN A 538 -29.92 -1.11 24.05
N GLY A 539 -30.60 -1.37 22.92
CA GLY A 539 -30.31 -2.55 22.07
C GLY A 539 -28.89 -2.56 21.53
N ASP A 540 -28.38 -1.40 21.08
CA ASP A 540 -27.00 -1.27 20.59
C ASP A 540 -26.00 -1.55 21.68
N ILE A 541 -26.24 -1.02 22.89
CA ILE A 541 -25.37 -1.24 24.04
C ILE A 541 -25.38 -2.73 24.44
N LYS A 542 -26.55 -3.37 24.42
CA LYS A 542 -26.67 -4.80 24.73
C LYS A 542 -25.85 -5.65 23.75
N LEU A 543 -25.98 -5.39 22.46
CA LEU A 543 -25.19 -6.09 21.43
C LEU A 543 -23.69 -5.81 21.57
N ALA A 544 -23.32 -4.55 21.80
CA ALA A 544 -21.92 -4.18 22.04
C ALA A 544 -21.33 -4.89 23.27
N ASN A 545 -22.10 -5.05 24.34
CA ASN A 545 -21.68 -5.79 25.54
C ASN A 545 -21.44 -7.28 25.23
N GLN A 546 -22.31 -7.92 24.45
CA GLN A 546 -22.15 -9.31 24.05
C GLN A 546 -20.85 -9.50 23.23
N LEU A 547 -20.65 -8.67 22.20
CA LEU A 547 -19.46 -8.74 21.36
C LEU A 547 -18.19 -8.37 22.15
N ALA A 548 -18.25 -7.32 22.99
CA ALA A 548 -17.10 -6.90 23.77
C ALA A 548 -16.64 -7.96 24.77
N HIS A 549 -17.57 -8.72 25.37
CA HIS A 549 -17.22 -9.81 26.26
C HIS A 549 -16.38 -10.89 25.57
N GLU A 550 -16.70 -11.23 24.34
CA GLU A 550 -15.96 -12.23 23.58
C GLU A 550 -14.65 -11.69 22.99
N ILE A 551 -14.66 -10.47 22.46
CA ILE A 551 -13.54 -9.89 21.72
C ILE A 551 -12.57 -9.18 22.66
N LEU A 552 -13.05 -8.22 23.48
CA LEU A 552 -12.20 -7.46 24.39
C LEU A 552 -11.81 -8.30 25.61
N GLY A 553 -12.65 -9.24 26.04
CA GLY A 553 -12.30 -10.20 27.10
C GLY A 553 -11.04 -11.01 26.77
N ARG A 554 -10.89 -11.41 25.51
CA ARG A 554 -9.66 -12.09 25.03
C ARG A 554 -8.47 -11.14 24.92
N THR A 555 -8.70 -9.87 24.64
CA THR A 555 -7.66 -8.83 24.53
C THR A 555 -7.23 -8.29 25.89
N LEU A 556 -8.11 -8.30 26.89
CA LEU A 556 -7.80 -7.94 28.29
C LEU A 556 -6.98 -9.01 29.01
N ASP A 557 -6.94 -10.21 28.50
CA ASP A 557 -6.02 -11.25 28.94
C ASP A 557 -4.62 -10.96 28.40
N GLU A 558 -3.69 -10.72 29.31
CA GLU A 558 -2.27 -10.45 28.99
C GLU A 558 -1.54 -11.66 28.36
N MET A 559 -2.26 -12.77 28.19
CA MET A 559 -1.68 -14.02 27.74
C MET A 559 -1.92 -14.22 26.23
N PRO A 560 -0.87 -14.38 25.41
CA PRO A 560 -1.02 -14.74 24.01
C PRO A 560 -1.94 -15.95 23.83
N PRO A 561 -2.75 -16.03 22.76
CA PRO A 561 -3.72 -17.12 22.54
C PRO A 561 -3.11 -18.51 22.64
N GLN A 562 -1.88 -18.67 22.17
CA GLN A 562 -1.14 -19.94 22.23
C GLN A 562 -0.72 -20.31 23.66
N THR A 563 -0.27 -19.33 24.45
CA THR A 563 0.06 -19.50 25.87
C THR A 563 -1.18 -19.85 26.67
N ARG A 564 -2.35 -19.24 26.36
CA ARG A 564 -3.63 -19.60 26.96
C ARG A 564 -4.03 -21.03 26.62
N LYS A 565 -3.91 -21.44 25.33
CA LYS A 565 -4.19 -22.81 24.90
C LYS A 565 -3.33 -23.81 25.67
N LEU A 566 -2.04 -23.51 25.83
CA LEU A 566 -1.11 -24.30 26.64
C LEU A 566 -1.56 -24.36 28.11
N LEU A 567 -1.95 -23.21 28.70
CA LEU A 567 -2.43 -23.18 30.08
C LEU A 567 -3.70 -24.02 30.27
N LEU A 568 -4.66 -23.93 29.33
CA LEU A 568 -5.88 -24.73 29.35
C LEU A 568 -5.58 -26.23 29.22
N LEU A 569 -4.65 -26.61 28.37
CA LEU A 569 -4.18 -28.00 28.24
C LEU A 569 -3.52 -28.50 29.54
N ILE A 570 -2.69 -27.67 30.15
CA ILE A 570 -2.07 -28.00 31.46
C ILE A 570 -3.15 -28.12 32.53
N GLN A 571 -4.13 -27.21 32.59
CA GLN A 571 -5.23 -27.29 33.54
C GLN A 571 -6.10 -28.55 33.34
N ALA A 572 -6.44 -28.86 32.08
CA ALA A 572 -7.19 -30.07 31.76
C ALA A 572 -6.43 -31.32 32.14
N TRP A 573 -5.12 -31.35 31.85
CA TRP A 573 -4.26 -32.46 32.21
C TRP A 573 -4.12 -32.63 33.74
N VAL A 574 -3.94 -31.53 34.48
CA VAL A 574 -3.90 -31.55 35.98
C VAL A 574 -5.23 -32.03 36.53
N ARG A 575 -6.37 -31.59 35.99
CA ARG A 575 -7.71 -32.05 36.43
C ARG A 575 -7.95 -33.54 36.17
N ASN A 576 -7.49 -34.02 35.01
CA ASN A 576 -7.69 -35.42 34.58
C ASN A 576 -6.70 -36.38 35.24
N SER A 577 -5.53 -35.87 35.69
CA SER A 577 -4.49 -36.65 36.38
C SER A 577 -4.81 -36.89 37.88
N GLY A 578 -6.04 -36.90 38.29
CA GLY A 578 -6.67 -36.89 39.62
C GLY A 578 -6.13 -37.75 40.76
N GLN A 579 -4.86 -38.16 40.74
CA GLN A 579 -4.25 -38.98 41.80
C GLN A 579 -3.07 -38.33 42.55
N LEU A 580 -2.63 -37.14 42.21
CA LEU A 580 -1.48 -36.52 42.91
C LEU A 580 -1.91 -35.19 43.56
N ARG A 581 -2.29 -35.27 44.84
CA ARG A 581 -2.76 -34.12 45.63
C ARG A 581 -1.67 -33.23 46.24
N HIS A 582 -0.42 -33.63 46.18
CA HIS A 582 0.70 -32.86 46.76
C HIS A 582 1.91 -32.91 45.82
N GLU A 583 2.40 -31.77 45.37
CA GLU A 583 3.64 -31.53 44.62
C GLU A 583 3.73 -32.17 43.23
N MET A 584 3.06 -31.58 42.23
CA MET A 584 3.37 -31.86 40.83
C MET A 584 4.56 -31.01 40.35
N LEU A 585 5.68 -31.65 40.14
CA LEU A 585 6.84 -31.09 39.47
C LEU A 585 6.78 -31.46 37.98
N PHE A 586 6.64 -30.45 37.13
CA PHE A 586 6.65 -30.64 35.67
C PHE A 586 8.05 -30.49 35.11
N THR A 587 8.47 -31.38 34.24
CA THR A 587 9.74 -31.30 33.53
C THR A 587 9.53 -30.89 32.08
N ARG A 588 10.56 -30.35 31.43
CA ARG A 588 10.53 -29.92 30.04
C ARG A 588 10.18 -31.03 29.03
N LYS A 589 10.21 -32.29 29.46
CA LYS A 589 9.85 -33.47 28.66
C LYS A 589 8.37 -33.87 28.79
N GLN A 590 7.66 -33.34 29.76
CA GLN A 590 6.22 -33.49 29.96
C GLN A 590 5.47 -32.26 29.45
#